data_b18104341ebaaeffa377ebb86514b8ed
#
_entry.id   b18104341ebaaeffa377ebb86514b8ed
#
_cell.length_a   1.000
_cell.length_b   1.000
_cell.length_c   1.000
_cell.angle_alpha   90.00
_cell.angle_beta   90.00
_cell.angle_gamma   90.00
#
_symmetry.space_group_name_H-M   'P 1'
#
loop_
_entity.id
_entity.type
_entity.pdbx_description
1 polymer ?
#
loop_
_entity_poly.entity_id
_entity_poly.type
_entity_poly.pdbx_seq_one_letter_code
_entity_poly.pdbx_strand_id
1 'polypeptide(L)'
;MLPGSTSPRKKRGNDGRSTEIQRLIGRSLRAMVELTSIPGVSIICDCEVLQADGGTRTASITGASVALMLALGQALDDGLLPSVETDRIPIQLVTAISAGVVDGKCVVDLDYDKDSRADVDLNAVQNQKREWIELQGTGERAGFTKTQLDEILDLCDEAIEQIRNRQLDFLKNHLSASASGLLLGS
;
A
#
# COMPACT_ATOMS: atom_id res chain seq x y z
N MET A 1 -20.75 1.91 4.92
CA MET A 1 -21.22 0.67 4.27
C MET A 1 -21.49 1.00 2.82
N LEU A 2 -20.71 0.48 1.89
CA LEU A 2 -21.00 0.68 0.45
C LEU A 2 -22.31 -0.03 0.13
N PRO A 3 -23.28 0.66 -0.50
CA PRO A 3 -24.50 0.02 -0.96
C PRO A 3 -24.13 -0.94 -2.11
N GLY A 4 -24.36 -2.23 -1.93
CA GLY A 4 -24.18 -3.22 -2.97
C GLY A 4 -23.28 -4.42 -2.65
N SER A 5 -22.71 -4.53 -1.47
CA SER A 5 -22.04 -5.76 -1.04
C SER A 5 -23.08 -6.89 -0.93
N THR A 6 -23.06 -7.81 -1.89
CA THR A 6 -24.00 -8.95 -1.97
C THR A 6 -23.57 -10.13 -1.11
N SER A 7 -22.41 -10.08 -0.50
CA SER A 7 -21.87 -11.16 0.36
C SER A 7 -21.86 -10.72 1.81
N PRO A 8 -22.34 -11.57 2.76
CA PRO A 8 -22.17 -11.30 4.16
C PRO A 8 -20.67 -11.16 4.47
N ARG A 9 -20.25 -10.05 5.11
CA ARG A 9 -18.88 -9.94 5.62
C ARG A 9 -18.57 -11.18 6.46
N LYS A 10 -17.57 -11.95 6.08
CA LYS A 10 -17.04 -13.00 6.93
C LYS A 10 -16.70 -12.36 8.27
N LYS A 11 -17.30 -12.82 9.35
CA LYS A 11 -16.81 -12.50 10.69
C LYS A 11 -15.30 -12.72 10.67
N ARG A 12 -14.53 -11.77 11.22
CA ARG A 12 -13.06 -11.88 11.36
C ARG A 12 -12.72 -13.25 11.92
N GLY A 13 -12.49 -14.19 11.03
CA GLY A 13 -12.00 -15.52 11.40
C GLY A 13 -10.48 -15.40 11.51
N ASN A 14 -9.92 -15.99 12.54
CA ASN A 14 -8.47 -16.17 12.71
C ASN A 14 -7.96 -17.23 11.72
N ASP A 15 -8.14 -17.02 10.41
CA ASP A 15 -7.41 -17.82 9.45
C ASP A 15 -6.00 -17.21 9.26
N GLY A 16 -5.00 -18.05 9.07
CA GLY A 16 -3.61 -17.62 8.94
C GLY A 16 -3.40 -16.62 7.80
N ARG A 17 -4.13 -16.78 6.70
CA ARG A 17 -4.05 -15.90 5.52
C ARG A 17 -4.57 -14.49 5.82
N SER A 18 -5.74 -14.37 6.43
CA SER A 18 -6.30 -13.07 6.80
C SER A 18 -5.40 -12.33 7.80
N THR A 19 -4.80 -13.06 8.75
CA THR A 19 -3.86 -12.50 9.71
C THR A 19 -2.57 -12.02 9.03
N GLU A 20 -2.05 -12.78 8.09
CA GLU A 20 -0.85 -12.42 7.31
C GLU A 20 -1.11 -11.14 6.50
N ILE A 21 -2.20 -11.08 5.74
CA ILE A 21 -2.58 -9.91 4.94
C ILE A 21 -2.77 -8.66 5.83
N GLN A 22 -3.46 -8.81 6.96
CA GLN A 22 -3.65 -7.73 7.92
C GLN A 22 -2.32 -7.20 8.47
N ARG A 23 -1.36 -8.09 8.73
CA ARG A 23 -0.02 -7.72 9.21
C ARG A 23 0.78 -6.98 8.14
N LEU A 24 0.75 -7.46 6.90
CA LEU A 24 1.42 -6.84 5.76
C LEU A 24 0.91 -5.40 5.55
N ILE A 25 -0.41 -5.22 5.41
CA ILE A 25 -1.03 -3.90 5.25
C ILE A 25 -0.70 -3.02 6.46
N GLY A 26 -0.88 -3.54 7.68
CA GLY A 26 -0.65 -2.77 8.89
C GLY A 26 0.81 -2.31 9.08
N ARG A 27 1.80 -3.12 8.68
CA ARG A 27 3.22 -2.70 8.69
C ARG A 27 3.48 -1.59 7.68
N SER A 28 2.97 -1.76 6.45
CA SER A 28 3.12 -0.79 5.38
C SER A 28 2.51 0.57 5.77
N LEU A 29 1.30 0.59 6.31
CA LEU A 29 0.64 1.84 6.71
C LEU A 29 1.30 2.48 7.94
N ARG A 30 1.82 1.71 8.88
CA ARG A 30 2.59 2.26 10.01
C ARG A 30 3.90 2.91 9.59
N ALA A 31 4.47 2.52 8.47
CA ALA A 31 5.66 3.18 7.92
C ALA A 31 5.34 4.55 7.27
N MET A 32 4.05 4.86 7.07
CA MET A 32 3.64 6.13 6.47
C MET A 32 3.74 7.31 7.42
N VAL A 33 3.38 7.14 8.68
CA VAL A 33 3.21 8.25 9.63
C VAL A 33 3.91 7.94 10.95
N GLU A 34 4.57 8.95 11.49
CA GLU A 34 5.08 8.89 12.85
C GLU A 34 3.90 9.05 13.83
N LEU A 35 3.47 7.94 14.45
CA LEU A 35 2.28 7.91 15.30
C LEU A 35 2.37 8.85 16.51
N THR A 36 3.56 9.16 16.96
CA THR A 36 3.80 10.13 18.03
C THR A 36 3.42 11.56 17.66
N SER A 37 3.38 11.88 16.36
CA SER A 37 2.96 13.19 15.86
C SER A 37 1.45 13.41 15.87
N ILE A 38 0.66 12.35 16.07
CA ILE A 38 -0.81 12.39 16.12
C ILE A 38 -1.35 11.70 17.40
N PRO A 39 -0.96 12.17 18.60
CA PRO A 39 -1.31 11.52 19.84
C PRO A 39 -2.85 11.52 20.07
N GLY A 40 -3.36 10.45 20.66
CA GLY A 40 -4.78 10.31 20.97
C GLY A 40 -5.68 9.95 19.77
N VAL A 41 -5.09 9.76 18.58
CA VAL A 41 -5.81 9.35 17.37
C VAL A 41 -5.71 7.85 17.16
N SER A 42 -6.83 7.20 16.84
CA SER A 42 -6.90 5.81 16.43
C SER A 42 -7.43 5.73 15.00
N ILE A 43 -6.67 5.08 14.11
CA ILE A 43 -7.03 4.96 12.70
C ILE A 43 -7.33 3.50 12.39
N ILE A 44 -8.51 3.25 11.83
CA ILE A 44 -8.93 1.94 11.37
C ILE A 44 -9.03 1.96 9.85
N CYS A 45 -8.20 1.16 9.20
CA CYS A 45 -8.27 0.95 7.75
C CYS A 45 -9.04 -0.34 7.44
N ASP A 46 -10.09 -0.21 6.65
CA ASP A 46 -10.90 -1.34 6.19
C ASP A 46 -10.72 -1.46 4.66
N CYS A 47 -10.11 -2.55 4.22
CA CYS A 47 -9.84 -2.81 2.82
C CYS A 47 -10.83 -3.85 2.28
N GLU A 48 -11.71 -3.44 1.36
CA GLU A 48 -12.68 -4.32 0.72
C GLU A 48 -12.30 -4.51 -0.76
N VAL A 49 -12.13 -5.78 -1.17
CA VAL A 49 -11.88 -6.14 -2.56
C VAL A 49 -13.20 -6.29 -3.28
N LEU A 50 -13.52 -5.37 -4.17
CA LEU A 50 -14.77 -5.40 -4.95
C LEU A 50 -14.69 -6.38 -6.12
N GLN A 51 -13.54 -6.43 -6.77
CA GLN A 51 -13.24 -7.36 -7.85
C GLN A 51 -11.80 -7.85 -7.67
N ALA A 52 -11.64 -9.15 -7.50
CA ALA A 52 -10.32 -9.77 -7.33
C ALA A 52 -9.73 -10.15 -8.68
N ASP A 53 -8.42 -9.93 -8.79
CA ASP A 53 -7.50 -10.45 -9.78
C ASP A 53 -6.18 -10.75 -9.05
N GLY A 54 -5.02 -10.76 -9.68
CA GLY A 54 -3.73 -10.79 -8.99
C GLY A 54 -3.46 -9.52 -8.17
N GLY A 55 -2.49 -9.55 -7.25
CA GLY A 55 -2.01 -8.37 -6.54
C GLY A 55 -2.98 -7.69 -5.57
N THR A 56 -4.00 -8.39 -5.05
CA THR A 56 -5.00 -7.78 -4.13
C THR A 56 -4.39 -7.23 -2.85
N ARG A 57 -3.30 -7.82 -2.33
CA ARG A 57 -2.58 -7.35 -1.15
C ARG A 57 -1.93 -5.99 -1.40
N THR A 58 -1.22 -5.87 -2.50
CA THR A 58 -0.48 -4.66 -2.89
C THR A 58 -1.42 -3.53 -3.31
N ALA A 59 -2.51 -3.85 -4.01
CA ALA A 59 -3.58 -2.90 -4.32
C ALA A 59 -4.24 -2.36 -3.05
N SER A 60 -4.47 -3.21 -2.04
CA SER A 60 -4.99 -2.78 -0.73
C SER A 60 -4.04 -1.81 -0.02
N ILE A 61 -2.73 -2.07 -0.03
CA ILE A 61 -1.74 -1.16 0.57
C ILE A 61 -1.75 0.19 -0.15
N THR A 62 -1.67 0.18 -1.47
CA THR A 62 -1.64 1.39 -2.29
C THR A 62 -2.92 2.23 -2.13
N GLY A 63 -4.09 1.58 -2.15
CA GLY A 63 -5.37 2.26 -1.93
C GLY A 63 -5.54 2.78 -0.51
N ALA A 64 -5.18 1.99 0.51
CA ALA A 64 -5.24 2.41 1.90
C ALA A 64 -4.27 3.56 2.21
N SER A 65 -3.12 3.63 1.53
CA SER A 65 -2.18 4.75 1.62
C SER A 65 -2.84 6.07 1.19
N VAL A 66 -3.53 6.07 0.06
CA VAL A 66 -4.29 7.25 -0.41
C VAL A 66 -5.43 7.60 0.55
N ALA A 67 -6.21 6.60 0.98
CA ALA A 67 -7.32 6.80 1.90
C ALA A 67 -6.87 7.38 3.25
N LEU A 68 -5.72 6.94 3.77
CA LEU A 68 -5.14 7.47 5.00
C LEU A 68 -4.73 8.94 4.84
N MET A 69 -4.11 9.30 3.72
CA MET A 69 -3.75 10.70 3.43
C MET A 69 -5.00 11.59 3.38
N LEU A 70 -6.06 11.15 2.70
CA LEU A 70 -7.33 11.87 2.63
C LEU A 70 -7.99 12.02 4.01
N ALA A 71 -8.00 10.94 4.80
CA ALA A 71 -8.58 10.95 6.14
C ALA A 71 -7.85 11.92 7.08
N LEU A 72 -6.52 11.96 7.02
CA LEU A 72 -5.72 12.91 7.79
C LEU A 72 -5.92 14.35 7.29
N GLY A 73 -6.02 14.56 5.97
CA GLY A 73 -6.35 15.85 5.39
C GLY A 73 -7.70 16.38 5.87
N GLN A 74 -8.72 15.55 5.84
CA GLN A 74 -10.04 15.89 6.35
C GLN A 74 -10.01 16.19 7.87
N ALA A 75 -9.30 15.36 8.64
CA ALA A 75 -9.18 15.56 10.09
C ALA A 75 -8.43 16.87 10.44
N LEU A 76 -7.47 17.29 9.62
CA LEU A 76 -6.81 18.61 9.73
C LEU A 76 -7.79 19.75 9.46
N ASP A 77 -8.55 19.67 8.37
CA ASP A 77 -9.53 20.68 7.98
C ASP A 77 -10.65 20.83 9.02
N ASP A 78 -11.06 19.72 9.65
CA ASP A 78 -12.08 19.68 10.70
C ASP A 78 -11.52 20.04 12.10
N GLY A 79 -10.22 20.30 12.25
CA GLY A 79 -9.59 20.62 13.52
C GLY A 79 -9.59 19.46 14.53
N LEU A 80 -9.68 18.23 14.05
CA LEU A 80 -9.73 17.02 14.89
C LEU A 80 -8.35 16.50 15.29
N LEU A 81 -7.30 16.93 14.59
CA LEU A 81 -5.93 16.59 14.97
C LEU A 81 -5.42 17.59 16.00
N PRO A 82 -4.66 17.11 17.01
CA PRO A 82 -4.02 18.02 17.95
C PRO A 82 -3.13 18.99 17.18
N SER A 83 -3.04 20.24 17.68
CA SER A 83 -2.15 21.24 17.10
C SER A 83 -0.73 20.66 17.01
N VAL A 84 -0.30 20.39 15.81
CA VAL A 84 1.06 19.89 15.56
C VAL A 84 1.97 21.10 15.74
N GLU A 85 2.91 21.05 16.68
CA GLU A 85 3.88 22.14 16.94
C GLU A 85 4.79 22.39 15.73
N THR A 86 4.72 21.52 14.72
CA THR A 86 5.50 21.60 13.50
C THR A 86 4.60 21.98 12.31
N ASP A 87 5.14 22.77 11.40
CA ASP A 87 4.44 23.17 10.16
C ASP A 87 4.12 21.99 9.23
N ARG A 88 4.36 20.75 9.66
CA ARG A 88 4.17 19.55 8.86
C ARG A 88 3.94 18.31 9.73
N ILE A 89 2.96 17.47 9.35
CA ILE A 89 2.86 16.11 9.87
C ILE A 89 3.87 15.24 9.12
N PRO A 90 4.78 14.53 9.84
CA PRO A 90 5.74 13.65 9.18
C PRO A 90 5.02 12.39 8.65
N ILE A 91 4.50 12.51 7.46
CA ILE A 91 3.82 11.45 6.71
C ILE A 91 4.44 11.32 5.33
N GLN A 92 4.44 10.11 4.82
CA GLN A 92 4.91 9.80 3.47
C GLN A 92 4.01 8.74 2.83
N LEU A 93 3.82 8.81 1.53
CA LEU A 93 3.11 7.77 0.80
C LEU A 93 3.88 6.45 0.83
N VAL A 94 3.13 5.37 0.86
CA VAL A 94 3.63 4.04 0.51
C VAL A 94 2.89 3.53 -0.72
N THR A 95 3.62 2.83 -1.56
CA THR A 95 3.15 2.25 -2.81
C THR A 95 3.60 0.81 -2.86
N ALA A 96 2.76 -0.07 -3.33
CA ALA A 96 3.05 -1.49 -3.41
C ALA A 96 2.69 -2.07 -4.77
N ILE A 97 3.43 -3.09 -5.19
CA ILE A 97 3.19 -3.84 -6.42
C ILE A 97 3.51 -5.32 -6.22
N SER A 98 2.80 -6.19 -6.94
CA SER A 98 3.14 -7.61 -7.05
C SER A 98 4.12 -7.83 -8.20
N ALA A 99 5.02 -8.79 -8.02
CA ALA A 99 6.01 -9.18 -9.01
C ALA A 99 6.34 -10.66 -8.86
N GLY A 100 7.03 -11.22 -9.83
CA GLY A 100 7.45 -12.61 -9.72
C GLY A 100 8.21 -13.12 -10.92
N VAL A 101 8.39 -14.43 -10.96
CA VAL A 101 8.96 -15.15 -12.10
C VAL A 101 7.89 -16.05 -12.70
N VAL A 102 7.60 -15.85 -13.96
CA VAL A 102 6.63 -16.66 -14.74
C VAL A 102 7.31 -17.14 -16.00
N ASP A 103 7.32 -18.45 -16.21
CA ASP A 103 7.96 -19.08 -17.37
C ASP A 103 9.43 -18.63 -17.53
N GLY A 104 10.16 -18.51 -16.41
CA GLY A 104 11.57 -18.09 -16.37
C GLY A 104 11.82 -16.60 -16.58
N LYS A 105 10.80 -15.74 -16.70
CA LYS A 105 10.91 -14.30 -16.90
C LYS A 105 10.43 -13.53 -15.67
N CYS A 106 11.18 -12.49 -15.31
CA CYS A 106 10.77 -11.53 -14.27
C CYS A 106 9.65 -10.62 -14.81
N VAL A 107 8.58 -10.49 -14.07
CA VAL A 107 7.40 -9.69 -14.44
C VAL A 107 6.84 -8.96 -13.23
N VAL A 108 6.16 -7.82 -13.46
CA VAL A 108 5.44 -7.05 -12.44
C VAL A 108 3.96 -7.01 -12.76
N ASP A 109 3.16 -6.65 -11.77
CA ASP A 109 1.71 -6.52 -11.87
C ASP A 109 1.08 -7.81 -12.37
N LEU A 110 1.25 -8.87 -11.57
CA LEU A 110 0.73 -10.19 -11.90
C LEU A 110 -0.80 -10.18 -11.89
N ASP A 111 -1.41 -10.47 -13.05
CA ASP A 111 -2.80 -10.86 -13.12
C ASP A 111 -2.99 -12.28 -12.55
N TYR A 112 -4.22 -12.71 -12.33
CA TYR A 112 -4.51 -14.01 -11.74
C TYR A 112 -3.92 -15.18 -12.53
N ASP A 113 -3.93 -15.10 -13.86
CA ASP A 113 -3.40 -16.16 -14.71
C ASP A 113 -1.88 -16.31 -14.55
N LYS A 114 -1.15 -15.20 -14.43
CA LYS A 114 0.29 -15.21 -14.15
C LYS A 114 0.59 -15.60 -12.71
N ASP A 115 -0.10 -15.00 -11.74
CA ASP A 115 0.05 -15.27 -10.30
C ASP A 115 -0.14 -16.76 -10.00
N SER A 116 -1.20 -17.37 -10.54
CA SER A 116 -1.49 -18.80 -10.34
C SER A 116 -0.42 -19.76 -10.91
N ARG A 117 0.39 -19.29 -11.88
CA ARG A 117 1.44 -20.08 -12.53
C ARG A 117 2.84 -19.68 -12.13
N ALA A 118 2.98 -18.61 -11.37
CA ALA A 118 4.27 -18.08 -10.99
C ALA A 118 5.14 -19.12 -10.27
N ASP A 119 6.39 -19.18 -10.64
CA ASP A 119 7.42 -19.94 -9.92
C ASP A 119 7.80 -19.21 -8.63
N VAL A 120 7.78 -17.88 -8.69
CA VAL A 120 8.09 -16.96 -7.58
C VAL A 120 7.01 -15.90 -7.50
N ASP A 121 6.43 -15.70 -6.31
CA ASP A 121 5.55 -14.59 -5.95
C ASP A 121 6.29 -13.61 -5.02
N LEU A 122 6.28 -12.32 -5.34
CA LEU A 122 6.90 -11.28 -4.55
C LEU A 122 5.98 -10.06 -4.43
N ASN A 123 5.80 -9.59 -3.20
CA ASN A 123 5.12 -8.33 -2.91
C ASN A 123 6.16 -7.30 -2.45
N ALA A 124 6.25 -6.19 -3.16
CA ALA A 124 7.19 -5.11 -2.90
C ALA A 124 6.46 -3.86 -2.43
N VAL A 125 6.95 -3.23 -1.37
CA VAL A 125 6.41 -1.99 -0.80
C VAL A 125 7.53 -0.98 -0.66
N GLN A 126 7.34 0.22 -1.21
CA GLN A 126 8.26 1.33 -1.13
C GLN A 126 7.60 2.57 -0.53
N ASN A 127 8.38 3.40 0.17
CA ASN A 127 7.96 4.72 0.60
C ASN A 127 8.24 5.79 -0.48
N GLN A 128 7.85 7.03 -0.20
CA GLN A 128 8.05 8.17 -1.10
C GLN A 128 9.53 8.50 -1.37
N LYS A 129 10.44 8.08 -0.48
CA LYS A 129 11.90 8.26 -0.63
C LYS A 129 12.58 7.15 -1.43
N ARG A 130 11.79 6.23 -2.00
CA ARG A 130 12.26 5.04 -2.71
C ARG A 130 12.99 4.02 -1.80
N GLU A 131 12.72 4.06 -0.50
CA GLU A 131 13.23 3.06 0.43
C GLU A 131 12.26 1.88 0.50
N TRP A 132 12.79 0.67 0.47
CA TRP A 132 11.99 -0.54 0.62
C TRP A 132 11.47 -0.66 2.06
N ILE A 133 10.17 -0.71 2.22
CA ILE A 133 9.50 -0.90 3.51
C ILE A 133 9.29 -2.37 3.79
N GLU A 134 8.92 -3.14 2.77
CA GLU A 134 8.75 -4.57 2.87
C GLU A 134 9.00 -5.25 1.52
N LEU A 135 9.69 -6.38 1.58
CA LEU A 135 9.89 -7.29 0.48
C LEU A 135 9.48 -8.67 0.98
N GLN A 136 8.41 -9.22 0.44
CA GLN A 136 7.91 -10.54 0.77
C GLN A 136 7.94 -11.39 -0.49
N GLY A 137 8.93 -12.28 -0.59
CA GLY A 137 9.10 -13.15 -1.75
C GLY A 137 9.10 -14.61 -1.36
N THR A 138 8.41 -15.42 -2.14
CA THR A 138 8.30 -16.87 -1.94
C THR A 138 8.53 -17.59 -3.26
N GLY A 139 9.42 -18.58 -3.25
CA GLY A 139 9.51 -19.56 -4.32
C GLY A 139 8.39 -20.57 -4.18
N GLU A 140 7.31 -20.39 -4.91
CA GLU A 140 6.12 -21.25 -4.84
C GLU A 140 6.36 -22.63 -5.49
N ARG A 141 7.05 -22.64 -6.63
CA ARG A 141 7.35 -23.85 -7.40
C ARG A 141 8.83 -24.07 -7.58
N ALA A 142 9.62 -22.99 -7.61
CA ALA A 142 11.08 -23.01 -7.77
C ALA A 142 11.71 -21.89 -6.96
N GLY A 143 12.98 -22.07 -6.55
CA GLY A 143 13.77 -20.99 -5.97
C GLY A 143 14.15 -19.95 -7.02
N PHE A 144 14.51 -18.75 -6.59
CA PHE A 144 15.00 -17.67 -7.45
C PHE A 144 16.43 -17.29 -7.09
N THR A 145 17.16 -16.87 -8.11
CA THR A 145 18.55 -16.44 -7.97
C THR A 145 18.63 -14.97 -7.53
N LYS A 146 19.82 -14.57 -7.05
CA LYS A 146 20.07 -13.16 -6.75
C LYS A 146 19.87 -12.27 -7.99
N THR A 147 20.29 -12.72 -9.16
CA THR A 147 20.12 -11.98 -10.41
C THR A 147 18.65 -11.75 -10.74
N GLN A 148 17.80 -12.76 -10.56
CA GLN A 148 16.35 -12.59 -10.73
C GLN A 148 15.76 -11.65 -9.69
N LEU A 149 16.24 -11.71 -8.44
CA LEU A 149 15.79 -10.76 -7.42
C LEU A 149 16.15 -9.32 -7.79
N ASP A 150 17.38 -9.07 -8.20
CA ASP A 150 17.84 -7.74 -8.62
C ASP A 150 16.97 -7.23 -9.79
N GLU A 151 16.73 -8.05 -10.82
CA GLU A 151 15.85 -7.71 -11.95
C GLU A 151 14.41 -7.43 -11.53
N ILE A 152 13.84 -8.23 -10.64
CA ILE A 152 12.49 -7.99 -10.09
C ILE A 152 12.43 -6.65 -9.35
N LEU A 153 13.44 -6.33 -8.55
CA LEU A 153 13.48 -5.09 -7.81
C LEU A 153 13.58 -3.87 -8.71
N ASP A 154 14.37 -3.94 -9.79
CA ASP A 154 14.46 -2.88 -10.80
C ASP A 154 13.09 -2.65 -11.46
N LEU A 155 12.42 -3.70 -11.90
CA LEU A 155 11.07 -3.63 -12.47
C LEU A 155 10.04 -3.08 -11.48
N CYS A 156 10.11 -3.50 -10.22
CA CYS A 156 9.23 -2.98 -9.17
C CYS A 156 9.46 -1.48 -8.94
N ASP A 157 10.71 -1.02 -8.93
CA ASP A 157 11.05 0.39 -8.69
C ASP A 157 10.44 1.30 -9.78
N GLU A 158 10.55 0.91 -11.05
CA GLU A 158 9.95 1.62 -12.18
C GLU A 158 8.41 1.65 -12.11
N ALA A 159 7.79 0.51 -11.83
CA ALA A 159 6.34 0.41 -11.76
C ALA A 159 5.76 1.17 -10.55
N ILE A 160 6.41 1.08 -9.39
CA ILE A 160 6.03 1.81 -8.18
C ILE A 160 6.10 3.33 -8.41
N GLU A 161 7.09 3.82 -9.13
CA GLU A 161 7.19 5.24 -9.45
C GLU A 161 5.99 5.73 -10.26
N GLN A 162 5.55 4.95 -11.25
CA GLN A 162 4.37 5.28 -12.04
C GLN A 162 3.09 5.32 -11.19
N ILE A 163 2.91 4.34 -10.29
CA ILE A 163 1.76 4.27 -9.39
C ILE A 163 1.80 5.45 -8.40
N ARG A 164 2.96 5.73 -7.82
CA ARG A 164 3.16 6.85 -6.88
C ARG A 164 2.81 8.20 -7.50
N ASN A 165 3.21 8.43 -8.74
CA ASN A 165 2.86 9.64 -9.45
C ASN A 165 1.33 9.79 -9.59
N ARG A 166 0.61 8.71 -9.89
CA ARG A 166 -0.86 8.70 -9.91
C ARG A 166 -1.49 8.95 -8.53
N GLN A 167 -0.92 8.38 -7.46
CA GLN A 167 -1.35 8.66 -6.08
C GLN A 167 -1.19 10.15 -5.75
N LEU A 168 -0.04 10.74 -6.07
CA LEU A 168 0.25 12.15 -5.83
C LEU A 168 -0.68 13.08 -6.63
N ASP A 169 -0.89 12.80 -7.90
CA ASP A 169 -1.79 13.58 -8.75
C ASP A 169 -3.24 13.51 -8.24
N PHE A 170 -3.68 12.33 -7.81
CA PHE A 170 -4.99 12.17 -7.20
C PHE A 170 -5.12 12.99 -5.92
N LEU A 171 -4.15 12.90 -5.02
CA LEU A 171 -4.17 13.60 -3.73
C LEU A 171 -4.14 15.12 -3.90
N LYS A 172 -3.33 15.66 -4.82
CA LYS A 172 -3.29 17.11 -5.13
C LYS A 172 -4.66 17.64 -5.57
N ASN A 173 -5.46 16.81 -6.22
CA ASN A 173 -6.78 17.23 -6.70
C ASN A 173 -7.90 17.05 -5.66
N HIS A 174 -7.65 16.34 -4.55
CA HIS A 174 -8.67 15.99 -3.57
C HIS A 174 -8.40 16.47 -2.14
N LEU A 175 -7.18 16.88 -1.84
CA LEU A 175 -6.83 17.56 -0.58
C LEU A 175 -7.11 19.06 -0.69
N SER A 176 -7.48 19.70 0.41
CA SER A 176 -7.49 21.15 0.52
C SER A 176 -6.07 21.71 0.34
N ALA A 177 -5.95 22.99 0.01
CA ALA A 177 -4.65 23.62 -0.11
C ALA A 177 -3.86 23.55 1.22
N SER A 178 -4.54 23.73 2.35
CA SER A 178 -3.95 23.60 3.69
C SER A 178 -3.43 22.20 3.96
N ALA A 179 -4.28 21.18 3.79
CA ALA A 179 -3.91 19.79 3.99
C ALA A 179 -2.81 19.33 3.02
N SER A 180 -2.84 19.77 1.78
CA SER A 180 -1.81 19.47 0.79
C SER A 180 -0.45 20.01 1.20
N GLY A 181 -0.37 21.24 1.67
CA GLY A 181 0.88 21.84 2.16
C GLY A 181 1.44 21.10 3.38
N LEU A 182 0.57 20.73 4.33
CA LEU A 182 0.98 20.03 5.55
C LEU A 182 1.37 18.57 5.35
N LEU A 183 0.72 17.86 4.41
CA LEU A 183 0.92 16.42 4.20
C LEU A 183 1.89 16.10 3.07
N LEU A 184 1.83 16.83 1.96
CA LEU A 184 2.67 16.52 0.79
C LEU A 184 3.97 17.34 0.77
N GLY A 185 3.98 18.47 1.41
CA GLY A 185 5.07 19.46 1.34
C GLY A 185 5.11 20.11 -0.05
N SER A 186 4.67 21.29 -0.16
CA SER A 186 4.83 22.13 -1.37
C SER A 186 6.28 22.53 -1.59
#